data_af788d95bc989c174ab7605bb9f553ba
#
_entry.id   af788d95bc989c174ab7605bb9f553ba
#
_cell.length_a   1.000
_cell.length_b   1.000
_cell.length_c   1.000
_cell.angle_alpha   90.00
_cell.angle_beta   90.00
_cell.angle_gamma   90.00
#
_symmetry.space_group_name_H-M   'P 1'
#
loop_
_entity.id
_entity.type
_entity.pdbx_description
1 polymer ?
#
loop_
_entity_poly.entity_id
_entity_poly.type
_entity_poly.pdbx_seq_one_letter_code
_entity_poly.pdbx_strand_id
1 'polypeptide(L)'
;MAKVFLDTCVLYPPILRDFLLGLADAGLFQPLWSDSVAAEWLHVTARKSESGAAEALSRMSRRWPDAVAPAGELDVLELPDIHDRHVLAAAIAGHADILLTLNLRDFPVRATDPHGIKVLAPDPLAMQLWLAAPTLVEGQVARVWPSLCGRDLRNALKRARLPRLGKALEHS
;
A
#
# COMPACT_ATOMS: atom_id res chain seq x y z
N MET A 1 -2.64 -8.21 -14.11
CA MET A 1 -1.96 -7.50 -13.00
C MET A 1 -3.02 -6.82 -12.13
N ALA A 2 -3.00 -7.07 -10.85
CA ALA A 2 -3.97 -6.49 -9.92
C ALA A 2 -3.76 -4.99 -9.76
N LYS A 3 -4.88 -4.25 -9.72
CA LYS A 3 -4.90 -2.83 -9.37
C LYS A 3 -5.06 -2.69 -7.86
N VAL A 4 -4.10 -2.08 -7.21
CA VAL A 4 -4.02 -1.93 -5.75
C VAL A 4 -4.15 -0.46 -5.37
N PHE A 5 -5.24 -0.11 -4.70
CA PHE A 5 -5.44 1.24 -4.17
C PHE A 5 -4.70 1.38 -2.84
N LEU A 6 -3.87 2.40 -2.73
CA LEU A 6 -3.01 2.66 -1.58
C LEU A 6 -3.66 3.70 -0.66
N ASP A 7 -3.99 3.27 0.56
CA ASP A 7 -4.47 4.17 1.61
C ASP A 7 -3.30 4.97 2.20
N THR A 8 -3.58 6.12 2.79
CA THR A 8 -2.59 7.02 3.39
C THR A 8 -1.67 6.31 4.39
N CYS A 9 -2.21 5.42 5.21
CA CYS A 9 -1.45 4.73 6.26
C CYS A 9 -0.33 3.81 5.73
N VAL A 10 -0.39 3.37 4.47
CA VAL A 10 0.68 2.57 3.85
C VAL A 10 1.68 3.43 3.08
N LEU A 11 1.30 4.66 2.74
CA LEU A 11 2.18 5.65 2.10
C LEU A 11 2.99 6.46 3.11
N TYR A 12 2.45 6.65 4.31
CA TYR A 12 3.08 7.47 5.34
C TYR A 12 4.42 6.89 5.83
N PRO A 13 4.56 5.59 6.21
CA PRO A 13 5.84 5.05 6.68
C PRO A 13 6.85 4.95 5.53
N PRO A 14 8.00 5.67 5.59
CA PRO A 14 8.90 5.75 4.42
C PRO A 14 9.45 4.41 3.95
N ILE A 15 9.82 3.52 4.87
CA ILE A 15 10.41 2.22 4.52
C ILE A 15 9.36 1.29 3.91
N LEU A 16 8.17 1.21 4.52
CA LEU A 16 7.07 0.41 3.98
C LEU A 16 6.67 0.93 2.60
N ARG A 17 6.52 2.24 2.44
CA ARG A 17 6.24 2.88 1.15
C ARG A 17 7.27 2.52 0.10
N ASP A 18 8.55 2.65 0.42
CA ASP A 18 9.65 2.35 -0.51
C ASP A 18 9.58 0.89 -0.96
N PHE A 19 9.34 -0.04 -0.04
CA PHE A 19 9.17 -1.45 -0.37
C PHE A 19 7.97 -1.70 -1.28
N LEU A 20 6.80 -1.17 -0.92
CA LEU A 20 5.57 -1.36 -1.70
C LEU A 20 5.67 -0.76 -3.11
N LEU A 21 6.20 0.45 -3.21
CA LEU A 21 6.40 1.08 -4.52
C LEU A 21 7.47 0.36 -5.35
N GLY A 22 8.46 -0.23 -4.71
CA GLY A 22 9.44 -1.10 -5.36
C GLY A 22 8.80 -2.36 -5.95
N LEU A 23 7.84 -2.97 -5.27
CA LEU A 23 7.08 -4.10 -5.81
C LEU A 23 6.26 -3.69 -7.03
N ALA A 24 5.62 -2.53 -6.96
CA ALA A 24 4.88 -1.98 -8.11
C ALA A 24 5.81 -1.66 -9.28
N ASP A 25 6.97 -1.07 -9.01
CA ASP A 25 7.97 -0.76 -10.04
C ASP A 25 8.53 -2.02 -10.71
N ALA A 26 8.63 -3.11 -9.96
CA ALA A 26 8.99 -4.43 -10.49
C ALA A 26 7.86 -5.10 -11.30
N GLY A 27 6.71 -4.44 -11.44
CA GLY A 27 5.59 -4.92 -12.25
C GLY A 27 4.70 -5.96 -11.54
N LEU A 28 4.77 -6.05 -10.21
CA LEU A 28 4.00 -7.04 -9.46
C LEU A 28 2.54 -6.62 -9.21
N PHE A 29 2.26 -5.32 -9.22
CA PHE A 29 0.92 -4.79 -9.20
C PHE A 29 0.90 -3.36 -9.78
N GLN A 30 -0.30 -2.89 -10.13
CA GLN A 30 -0.52 -1.53 -10.61
C GLN A 30 -1.02 -0.67 -9.43
N PRO A 31 -0.26 0.35 -8.99
CA PRO A 31 -0.70 1.19 -7.89
C PRO A 31 -1.77 2.18 -8.32
N LEU A 32 -2.70 2.46 -7.41
CA LEU A 32 -3.69 3.53 -7.53
C LEU A 32 -3.70 4.33 -6.24
N TRP A 33 -3.97 5.62 -6.34
CA TRP A 33 -4.25 6.51 -5.23
C TRP A 33 -5.21 7.60 -5.70
N SER A 34 -5.68 8.43 -4.78
CA SER A 34 -6.52 9.59 -5.11
C SER A 34 -5.85 10.89 -4.71
N ASP A 35 -6.32 12.01 -5.26
CA ASP A 35 -5.86 13.33 -4.84
C ASP A 35 -6.13 13.58 -3.35
N SER A 36 -7.25 13.08 -2.83
CA SER A 36 -7.58 13.19 -1.41
C SER A 36 -6.61 12.42 -0.51
N VAL A 37 -6.21 11.21 -0.91
CA VAL A 37 -5.18 10.43 -0.21
C VAL A 37 -3.84 11.15 -0.26
N ALA A 38 -3.46 11.67 -1.42
CA ALA A 38 -2.20 12.41 -1.57
C ALA A 38 -2.18 13.67 -0.69
N ALA A 39 -3.26 14.43 -0.65
CA ALA A 39 -3.39 15.62 0.20
C ALA A 39 -3.32 15.27 1.69
N GLU A 40 -3.99 14.23 2.12
CA GLU A 40 -3.94 13.73 3.49
C GLU A 40 -2.52 13.30 3.89
N TRP A 41 -1.84 12.56 3.04
CA TRP A 41 -0.46 12.14 3.24
C TRP A 41 0.47 13.34 3.41
N LEU A 42 0.41 14.32 2.50
CA LEU A 42 1.22 15.53 2.58
C LEU A 42 0.91 16.33 3.84
N HIS A 43 -0.35 16.42 4.24
CA HIS A 43 -0.78 17.14 5.44
C HIS A 43 -0.23 16.49 6.72
N VAL A 44 -0.36 15.17 6.86
CA VAL A 44 0.15 14.43 8.02
C VAL A 44 1.68 14.53 8.11
N THR A 45 2.37 14.43 6.98
CA THR A 45 3.84 14.55 6.91
C THR A 45 4.30 15.94 7.33
N ALA A 46 3.64 17.00 6.86
CA ALA A 46 3.96 18.38 7.23
C ALA A 46 3.77 18.63 8.74
N ARG A 47 2.69 18.11 9.32
CA ARG A 47 2.42 18.23 10.78
C ARG A 47 3.49 17.58 11.64
N LYS A 48 4.13 16.52 11.16
CA LYS A 48 5.18 15.79 11.89
C LYS A 48 6.58 16.26 11.51
N SER A 49 6.69 17.33 10.74
CA SER A 49 7.97 17.88 10.25
C SER A 49 8.84 16.84 9.54
N GLU A 50 8.22 15.87 8.89
CA GLU A 50 8.91 14.87 8.08
C GLU A 50 9.07 15.39 6.64
N SER A 51 10.13 14.96 5.98
CA SER A 51 10.45 15.32 4.61
C SER A 51 10.32 14.13 3.66
N GLY A 52 10.29 14.38 2.36
CA GLY A 52 10.35 13.35 1.35
C GLY A 52 9.01 12.92 0.75
N ALA A 53 7.86 13.29 1.36
CA ALA A 53 6.55 12.91 0.83
C ALA A 53 6.26 13.60 -0.51
N ALA A 54 6.56 14.89 -0.64
CA ALA A 54 6.32 15.64 -1.87
C ALA A 54 7.17 15.10 -3.04
N GLU A 55 8.44 14.80 -2.80
CA GLU A 55 9.33 14.20 -3.80
C GLU A 55 8.86 12.79 -4.16
N ALA A 56 8.45 11.98 -3.18
CA ALA A 56 7.93 10.65 -3.42
C ALA A 56 6.66 10.70 -4.29
N LEU A 57 5.71 11.59 -3.96
CA LEU A 57 4.49 11.78 -4.74
C LEU A 57 4.81 12.23 -6.18
N SER A 58 5.77 13.13 -6.35
CA SER A 58 6.23 13.59 -7.66
C SER A 58 6.80 12.43 -8.48
N ARG A 59 7.62 11.58 -7.89
CA ARG A 59 8.16 10.37 -8.55
C ARG A 59 7.06 9.39 -8.92
N MET A 60 6.09 9.15 -8.01
CA MET A 60 4.95 8.29 -8.26
C MET A 60 4.12 8.78 -9.46
N SER A 61 3.83 10.07 -9.49
CA SER A 61 3.03 10.68 -10.57
C SER A 61 3.73 10.59 -11.93
N ARG A 62 5.05 10.68 -11.97
CA ARG A 62 5.83 10.50 -13.19
C ARG A 62 5.91 9.04 -13.62
N ARG A 63 6.07 8.12 -12.67
CA ARG A 63 6.20 6.68 -12.95
C ARG A 63 4.87 6.06 -13.38
N TRP A 64 3.77 6.50 -12.77
CA TRP A 64 2.42 5.99 -13.02
C TRP A 64 1.46 7.15 -13.28
N PRO A 65 1.52 7.76 -14.48
CA PRO A 65 0.74 8.97 -14.77
C PRO A 65 -0.77 8.74 -14.78
N ASP A 66 -1.22 7.50 -14.97
CA ASP A 66 -2.64 7.14 -15.00
C ASP A 66 -3.14 6.52 -13.68
N ALA A 67 -2.34 6.60 -12.62
CA ALA A 67 -2.65 5.94 -11.34
C ALA A 67 -3.59 6.73 -10.43
N VAL A 68 -3.85 8.01 -10.72
CA VAL A 68 -4.78 8.81 -9.91
C VAL A 68 -6.20 8.42 -10.21
N ALA A 69 -6.88 7.81 -9.24
CA ALA A 69 -8.26 7.40 -9.35
C ALA A 69 -9.21 8.59 -9.20
N PRO A 70 -10.38 8.58 -9.89
CA PRO A 70 -11.42 9.59 -9.65
C PRO A 70 -11.92 9.55 -8.20
N ALA A 71 -12.47 10.66 -7.73
CA ALA A 71 -12.97 10.76 -6.35
C ALA A 71 -14.13 9.80 -6.05
N GLY A 72 -14.96 9.49 -7.04
CA GLY A 72 -16.11 8.61 -6.86
C GLY A 72 -17.26 9.26 -6.09
N GLU A 73 -18.25 8.44 -5.72
CA GLU A 73 -19.47 8.89 -5.04
C GLU A 73 -19.45 8.45 -3.57
N LEU A 74 -19.61 9.41 -2.65
CA LEU A 74 -19.53 9.19 -1.21
C LEU A 74 -20.86 8.78 -0.58
N ASP A 75 -21.97 9.30 -1.08
CA ASP A 75 -23.27 9.29 -0.41
C ASP A 75 -23.90 7.89 -0.27
N VAL A 76 -23.46 6.93 -1.09
CA VAL A 76 -23.99 5.57 -1.09
C VAL A 76 -23.16 4.61 -0.24
N LEU A 77 -22.09 5.09 0.41
CA LEU A 77 -21.18 4.24 1.16
C LEU A 77 -21.44 4.34 2.67
N GLU A 78 -21.56 3.16 3.29
CA GLU A 78 -21.71 3.02 4.74
C GLU A 78 -20.43 2.39 5.30
N LEU A 79 -19.66 3.21 6.02
CA LEU A 79 -18.43 2.79 6.70
C LEU A 79 -18.50 3.20 8.17
N PRO A 80 -17.74 2.51 9.06
CA PRO A 80 -17.64 2.88 10.48
C PRO A 80 -17.23 4.34 10.69
N ASP A 81 -16.30 4.83 9.87
CA ASP A 81 -15.89 6.25 9.85
C ASP A 81 -16.24 6.89 8.50
N ILE A 82 -17.00 7.97 8.54
CA ILE A 82 -17.38 8.70 7.32
C ILE A 82 -16.18 9.32 6.62
N HIS A 83 -15.09 9.59 7.34
CA HIS A 83 -13.86 10.15 6.77
C HIS A 83 -13.12 9.17 5.86
N ASP A 84 -13.41 7.87 5.98
CA ASP A 84 -12.82 6.83 5.12
C ASP A 84 -13.58 6.60 3.82
N ARG A 85 -14.76 7.25 3.66
CA ARG A 85 -15.58 7.10 2.45
C ARG A 85 -14.85 7.48 1.18
N HIS A 86 -14.04 8.56 1.23
CA HIS A 86 -13.29 9.00 0.06
C HIS A 86 -12.30 7.95 -0.45
N VAL A 87 -11.72 7.14 0.46
CA VAL A 87 -10.80 6.07 0.11
C VAL A 87 -11.53 4.97 -0.66
N LEU A 88 -12.61 4.45 -0.11
CA LEU A 88 -13.40 3.39 -0.76
C LEU A 88 -14.03 3.89 -2.06
N ALA A 89 -14.59 5.10 -2.08
CA ALA A 89 -15.19 5.69 -3.27
C ALA A 89 -14.19 5.79 -4.44
N ALA A 90 -12.97 6.25 -4.16
CA ALA A 90 -11.93 6.34 -5.17
C ALA A 90 -11.44 4.96 -5.62
N ALA A 91 -11.32 4.01 -4.71
CA ALA A 91 -10.96 2.63 -5.05
C ALA A 91 -12.00 2.00 -6.00
N ILE A 92 -13.28 2.23 -5.74
CA ILE A 92 -14.37 1.78 -6.63
C ILE A 92 -14.27 2.47 -7.99
N ALA A 93 -14.16 3.79 -8.01
CA ALA A 93 -14.10 4.59 -9.25
C ALA A 93 -12.86 4.26 -10.09
N GLY A 94 -11.76 3.90 -9.45
CA GLY A 94 -10.51 3.48 -10.10
C GLY A 94 -10.51 2.00 -10.51
N HIS A 95 -11.58 1.27 -10.25
CA HIS A 95 -11.68 -0.17 -10.54
C HIS A 95 -10.58 -0.99 -9.85
N ALA A 96 -10.28 -0.66 -8.60
CA ALA A 96 -9.30 -1.40 -7.81
C ALA A 96 -9.76 -2.84 -7.56
N ASP A 97 -8.82 -3.77 -7.60
CA ASP A 97 -9.03 -5.15 -7.18
C ASP A 97 -8.79 -5.32 -5.69
N ILE A 98 -7.83 -4.54 -5.17
CA ILE A 98 -7.39 -4.60 -3.78
C ILE A 98 -7.35 -3.18 -3.21
N LEU A 99 -7.85 -3.01 -1.98
CA LEU A 99 -7.61 -1.85 -1.14
C LEU A 99 -6.57 -2.23 -0.10
N LEU A 100 -5.40 -1.58 -0.16
CA LEU A 100 -4.27 -1.84 0.73
C LEU A 100 -4.29 -0.84 1.89
N THR A 101 -4.45 -1.34 3.10
CA THR A 101 -4.55 -0.51 4.30
C THR A 101 -4.02 -1.24 5.53
N LEU A 102 -3.60 -0.49 6.55
CA LEU A 102 -3.30 -1.03 7.87
C LEU A 102 -4.55 -1.08 8.77
N ASN A 103 -5.63 -0.40 8.37
CA ASN A 103 -6.85 -0.20 9.15
C ASN A 103 -7.99 -1.07 8.61
N LEU A 104 -7.84 -2.39 8.65
CA LEU A 104 -8.79 -3.34 8.07
C LEU A 104 -10.21 -3.19 8.64
N ARG A 105 -10.32 -2.80 9.91
CA ARG A 105 -11.62 -2.63 10.60
C ARG A 105 -12.47 -1.49 10.01
N ASP A 106 -11.82 -0.52 9.39
CA ASP A 106 -12.49 0.64 8.80
C ASP A 106 -13.17 0.31 7.47
N PHE A 107 -12.82 -0.85 6.86
CA PHE A 107 -13.34 -1.30 5.58
C PHE A 107 -13.92 -2.71 5.69
N PRO A 108 -15.09 -2.87 6.33
CA PRO A 108 -15.67 -4.21 6.52
C PRO A 108 -16.05 -4.85 5.19
N VAL A 109 -15.97 -6.18 5.14
CA VAL A 109 -16.25 -6.98 3.94
C VAL A 109 -17.64 -6.66 3.34
N ARG A 110 -18.65 -6.42 4.18
CA ARG A 110 -20.00 -6.06 3.71
C ARG A 110 -20.03 -4.79 2.86
N ALA A 111 -19.05 -3.88 3.06
CA ALA A 111 -18.96 -2.62 2.31
C ALA A 111 -18.13 -2.75 1.03
N THR A 112 -17.16 -3.65 0.99
CA THR A 112 -16.19 -3.78 -0.10
C THR A 112 -16.50 -4.91 -1.07
N ASP A 113 -17.00 -6.01 -0.55
CA ASP A 113 -17.29 -7.22 -1.34
C ASP A 113 -18.29 -6.98 -2.49
N PRO A 114 -19.39 -6.19 -2.31
CA PRO A 114 -20.30 -5.89 -3.43
C PRO A 114 -19.63 -5.18 -4.61
N HIS A 115 -18.47 -4.57 -4.41
CA HIS A 115 -17.70 -3.87 -5.45
C HIS A 115 -16.53 -4.71 -5.98
N GLY A 116 -16.41 -5.96 -5.55
CA GLY A 116 -15.32 -6.84 -5.96
C GLY A 116 -13.95 -6.43 -5.43
N ILE A 117 -13.91 -5.64 -4.35
CA ILE A 117 -12.66 -5.15 -3.76
C ILE A 117 -12.31 -6.01 -2.55
N LYS A 118 -11.09 -6.56 -2.56
CA LYS A 118 -10.50 -7.27 -1.44
C LYS A 118 -9.66 -6.31 -0.60
N VAL A 119 -9.90 -6.28 0.70
CA VAL A 119 -9.11 -5.44 1.62
C VAL A 119 -7.97 -6.25 2.20
N LEU A 120 -6.74 -5.78 2.01
CA LEU A 120 -5.54 -6.46 2.50
C LEU A 120 -4.63 -5.49 3.26
N ALA A 121 -3.96 -6.01 4.29
CA ALA A 121 -2.79 -5.38 4.87
C ALA A 121 -1.55 -5.65 3.98
N PRO A 122 -0.47 -4.87 4.16
CA PRO A 122 0.76 -5.06 3.37
C PRO A 122 1.36 -6.47 3.46
N ASP A 123 1.36 -7.07 4.64
CA ASP A 123 2.01 -8.38 4.83
C ASP A 123 1.31 -9.52 4.05
N PRO A 124 -0.02 -9.70 4.13
CA PRO A 124 -0.71 -10.66 3.26
C PRO A 124 -0.49 -10.42 1.77
N LEU A 125 -0.48 -9.16 1.32
CA LEU A 125 -0.18 -8.86 -0.08
C LEU A 125 1.25 -9.27 -0.44
N ALA A 126 2.24 -8.90 0.38
CA ALA A 126 3.63 -9.25 0.17
C ALA A 126 3.84 -10.77 0.12
N MET A 127 3.14 -11.52 0.98
CA MET A 127 3.19 -12.99 0.96
C MET A 127 2.61 -13.57 -0.33
N GLN A 128 1.48 -13.06 -0.81
CA GLN A 128 0.91 -13.50 -2.09
C GLN A 128 1.87 -13.23 -3.25
N LEU A 129 2.46 -12.05 -3.29
CA LEU A 129 3.42 -11.67 -4.34
C LEU A 129 4.70 -12.51 -4.26
N TRP A 130 5.19 -12.77 -3.06
CA TRP A 130 6.38 -13.60 -2.87
C TRP A 130 6.15 -15.04 -3.34
N LEU A 131 5.00 -15.64 -3.03
CA LEU A 131 4.66 -16.98 -3.50
C LEU A 131 4.56 -17.06 -5.03
N ALA A 132 4.11 -15.99 -5.67
CA ALA A 132 3.98 -15.94 -7.13
C ALA A 132 5.29 -15.58 -7.84
N ALA A 133 6.13 -14.72 -7.24
CA ALA A 133 7.35 -14.21 -7.86
C ALA A 133 8.45 -13.99 -6.81
N PRO A 134 8.98 -15.07 -6.21
CA PRO A 134 9.91 -14.96 -5.09
C PRO A 134 11.14 -14.12 -5.40
N THR A 135 11.77 -14.31 -6.54
CA THR A 135 12.98 -13.58 -6.93
C THR A 135 12.78 -12.07 -6.97
N LEU A 136 11.63 -11.61 -7.49
CA LEU A 136 11.35 -10.19 -7.59
C LEU A 136 11.11 -9.57 -6.20
N VAL A 137 10.36 -10.25 -5.34
CA VAL A 137 10.10 -9.77 -3.98
C VAL A 137 11.38 -9.77 -3.15
N GLU A 138 12.16 -10.84 -3.20
CA GLU A 138 13.45 -10.92 -2.49
C GLU A 138 14.44 -9.86 -2.98
N GLY A 139 14.42 -9.53 -4.28
CA GLY A 139 15.20 -8.44 -4.84
C GLY A 139 14.84 -7.08 -4.23
N GLN A 140 13.55 -6.82 -4.01
CA GLN A 140 13.10 -5.60 -3.35
C GLN A 140 13.43 -5.59 -1.86
N VAL A 141 13.35 -6.72 -1.19
CA VAL A 141 13.80 -6.86 0.21
C VAL A 141 15.29 -6.52 0.32
N ALA A 142 16.13 -7.08 -0.54
CA ALA A 142 17.57 -6.81 -0.55
C ALA A 142 17.89 -5.35 -0.85
N ARG A 143 17.08 -4.68 -1.68
CA ARG A 143 17.24 -3.25 -1.99
C ARG A 143 16.93 -2.36 -0.80
N VAL A 144 15.85 -2.65 -0.08
CA VAL A 144 15.37 -1.80 1.04
C VAL A 144 16.14 -2.09 2.33
N TRP A 145 16.51 -3.35 2.54
CA TRP A 145 17.24 -3.81 3.74
C TRP A 145 18.57 -4.47 3.35
N PRO A 146 19.50 -3.70 2.77
CA PRO A 146 20.77 -4.26 2.31
C PRO A 146 21.57 -4.83 3.47
N SER A 147 22.26 -5.93 3.22
CA SER A 147 23.16 -6.58 4.18
C SER A 147 22.48 -7.19 5.42
N LEU A 148 21.16 -7.19 5.50
CA LEU A 148 20.44 -7.88 6.57
C LEU A 148 20.08 -9.31 6.14
N CYS A 149 20.20 -10.24 7.08
CA CYS A 149 19.83 -11.64 6.88
C CYS A 149 19.35 -12.24 8.21
N GLY A 150 18.78 -13.44 8.14
CA GLY A 150 18.37 -14.21 9.31
C GLY A 150 17.43 -13.43 10.24
N ARG A 151 17.75 -13.48 11.52
CA ARG A 151 16.94 -12.83 12.58
C ARG A 151 16.89 -11.31 12.44
N ASP A 152 17.99 -10.69 12.02
CA ASP A 152 18.04 -9.23 11.85
C ASP A 152 17.11 -8.76 10.74
N LEU A 153 17.10 -9.46 9.62
CA LEU A 153 16.14 -9.21 8.54
C LEU A 153 14.70 -9.42 9.00
N ARG A 154 14.44 -10.53 9.68
CA ARG A 154 13.11 -10.82 10.25
C ARG A 154 12.63 -9.69 11.16
N ASN A 155 13.49 -9.20 12.05
CA ASN A 155 13.14 -8.11 12.97
C ASN A 155 12.90 -6.79 12.23
N ALA A 156 13.69 -6.48 11.20
CA ALA A 156 13.50 -5.30 10.37
C ALA A 156 12.15 -5.34 9.63
N LEU A 157 11.82 -6.48 9.01
CA LEU A 157 10.54 -6.66 8.32
C LEU A 157 9.36 -6.59 9.29
N LYS A 158 9.48 -7.15 10.49
CA LYS A 158 8.45 -7.04 11.52
C LYS A 158 8.17 -5.58 11.90
N ARG A 159 9.23 -4.77 12.08
CA ARG A 159 9.08 -3.33 12.33
C ARG A 159 8.41 -2.58 11.19
N ALA A 160 8.59 -3.06 9.96
CA ALA A 160 7.95 -2.51 8.77
C ALA A 160 6.54 -3.06 8.51
N ARG A 161 5.93 -3.73 9.49
CA ARG A 161 4.59 -4.34 9.38
C ARG A 161 4.51 -5.52 8.40
N LEU A 162 5.62 -6.25 8.23
CA LEU A 162 5.74 -7.43 7.35
C LEU A 162 6.22 -8.66 8.13
N PRO A 163 5.55 -9.06 9.23
CA PRO A 163 6.05 -10.12 10.10
C PRO A 163 6.06 -11.50 9.45
N ARG A 164 5.05 -11.82 8.63
CA ARG A 164 4.97 -13.14 7.97
C ARG A 164 6.04 -13.28 6.89
N LEU A 165 6.23 -12.23 6.09
CA LEU A 165 7.30 -12.19 5.09
C LEU A 165 8.66 -12.32 5.78
N GLY A 166 8.87 -11.60 6.88
CA GLY A 166 10.10 -11.68 7.67
C GLY A 166 10.38 -13.09 8.17
N LYS A 167 9.36 -13.78 8.67
CA LYS A 167 9.49 -15.17 9.11
C LYS A 167 9.80 -16.11 7.94
N ALA A 168 9.16 -15.91 6.81
CA ALA A 168 9.38 -16.74 5.62
C ALA A 168 10.82 -16.60 5.08
N LEU A 169 11.38 -15.40 5.12
CA LEU A 169 12.72 -15.11 4.59
C LEU A 169 13.86 -15.35 5.60
N GLU A 170 13.54 -15.65 6.87
CA GLU A 170 14.57 -15.88 7.90
C GLU A 170 15.52 -17.03 7.54
N HIS A 171 15.03 -18.02 6.81
CA HIS A 171 15.76 -19.23 6.46
C HIS A 171 16.03 -19.38 4.95
N SER A 172 15.81 -18.29 4.20
CA SER A 172 16.06 -18.27 2.75
C SER A 172 17.51 -17.99 2.43
#